data_2d1c131a692bc892588adf86617eb7fe
#
_entry.id   2d1c131a692bc892588adf86617eb7fe
#
_cell.length_a   1.000
_cell.length_b   1.000
_cell.length_c   1.000
_cell.angle_alpha   90.00
_cell.angle_beta   90.00
_cell.angle_gamma   90.00
#
_symmetry.space_group_name_H-M   'P 1'
#
loop_
_entity.id
_entity.type
_entity.pdbx_description
1 polymer ?
#
loop_
_entity_poly.entity_id
_entity_poly.type
_entity_poly.pdbx_seq_one_letter_code
_entity_poly.pdbx_strand_id
1 'polypeptide(L)'
;MGLMNNTIFVGLDVHKATVSVAVAEGLRGGEVRHLGTFPNRAEQIAKLAERLAKGGRRLSFCYEAGPCGYGLYRQLKGLGHDCIVVAPSLIPMKAGDRVKTDRRDAAMLAKLHRAGELTAVWVPDASHEAMRDLVRARATAARVLGKARQHLQGFLLRHGRLYAGKKGWTQAHRRWLATVRFDHPAQQIVLQDYIHAVTGAEARVEQLTRQIEELLPQWSMAPVVEALQAMRGVGLIVAVIMAAEVGDFPFRQPSPADGLSRSRAV
;
A
#
# COMPACT_ATOMS: atom_id res chain seq x y z
N MET A 1 6.26 36.40 -6.83
CA MET A 1 6.76 36.50 -5.44
C MET A 1 5.67 36.64 -4.37
N GLY A 2 4.47 37.15 -4.67
CA GLY A 2 3.41 37.42 -3.67
C GLY A 2 2.67 36.21 -3.07
N LEU A 3 2.60 35.05 -3.74
CA LEU A 3 1.80 33.90 -3.28
C LEU A 3 2.44 33.08 -2.14
N MET A 4 3.76 33.07 -2.02
CA MET A 4 4.44 32.34 -0.94
C MET A 4 4.31 33.04 0.43
N ASN A 5 4.20 34.33 0.48
CA ASN A 5 4.16 35.10 1.74
C ASN A 5 2.89 34.82 2.57
N ASN A 6 1.82 34.28 1.98
CA ASN A 6 0.55 33.99 2.68
C ASN A 6 0.28 32.48 2.87
N THR A 7 1.29 31.66 2.60
CA THR A 7 1.14 30.18 2.74
C THR A 7 1.74 29.73 4.07
N ILE A 8 1.02 28.87 4.77
CA ILE A 8 1.50 28.14 5.93
C ILE A 8 1.73 26.68 5.51
N PHE A 9 2.93 26.21 5.73
CA PHE A 9 3.32 24.81 5.52
C PHE A 9 3.13 24.04 6.83
N VAL A 10 2.31 23.00 6.78
CA VAL A 10 1.91 22.24 7.97
C VAL A 10 2.46 20.82 7.87
N GLY A 11 3.36 20.45 8.76
CA GLY A 11 3.88 19.11 8.91
C GLY A 11 3.07 18.35 9.95
N LEU A 12 2.64 17.15 9.59
CA LEU A 12 1.83 16.28 10.43
C LEU A 12 2.58 14.96 10.65
N ASP A 13 2.83 14.61 11.91
CA ASP A 13 3.24 13.26 12.27
C ASP A 13 2.01 12.49 12.77
N VAL A 14 1.58 11.50 11.98
CA VAL A 14 0.25 10.89 12.05
C VAL A 14 0.31 9.52 12.70
N HIS A 15 -0.32 9.40 13.86
CA HIS A 15 -0.53 8.14 14.57
C HIS A 15 -2.01 7.75 14.62
N LYS A 16 -2.30 6.51 15.00
CA LYS A 16 -3.68 5.98 15.09
C LYS A 16 -4.61 6.88 15.91
N ALA A 17 -4.16 7.35 17.08
CA ALA A 17 -4.98 8.11 18.01
C ALA A 17 -4.71 9.62 17.97
N THR A 18 -3.55 10.04 17.52
CA THR A 18 -3.06 11.41 17.64
C THR A 18 -2.34 11.87 16.37
N VAL A 19 -2.30 13.18 16.20
CA VAL A 19 -1.50 13.87 15.17
C VAL A 19 -0.68 14.95 15.83
N SER A 20 0.64 14.88 15.73
CA SER A 20 1.54 15.95 16.14
C SER A 20 1.66 16.95 14.99
N VAL A 21 1.51 18.22 15.29
CA VAL A 21 1.36 19.29 14.30
C VAL A 21 2.43 20.35 14.48
N ALA A 22 3.13 20.69 13.41
CA ALA A 22 4.01 21.82 13.34
C ALA A 22 3.71 22.67 12.12
N VAL A 23 4.00 23.97 12.21
CA VAL A 23 3.79 24.93 11.13
C VAL A 23 5.08 25.67 10.82
N ALA A 24 5.30 25.96 9.54
CA ALA A 24 6.36 26.82 9.05
C ALA A 24 5.73 27.95 8.21
N GLU A 25 6.03 29.20 8.53
CA GLU A 25 5.55 30.34 7.74
C GLU A 25 6.28 30.42 6.40
N GLY A 26 5.59 30.86 5.35
CA GLY A 26 6.10 30.86 3.97
C GLY A 26 7.27 31.76 3.69
N LEU A 27 7.71 32.60 4.65
CA LEU A 27 8.89 33.44 4.55
C LEU A 27 10.17 32.59 4.65
N ARG A 28 11.15 32.92 3.79
CA ARG A 28 12.47 32.29 3.85
C ARG A 28 13.11 32.55 5.21
N GLY A 29 13.42 31.51 5.99
CA GLY A 29 13.94 31.67 7.35
C GLY A 29 12.87 31.88 8.42
N GLY A 30 11.57 31.90 8.07
CA GLY A 30 10.47 32.03 9.02
C GLY A 30 10.50 30.94 10.10
N GLU A 31 9.91 31.26 11.24
CA GLU A 31 9.87 30.37 12.39
C GLU A 31 9.15 29.05 12.08
N VAL A 32 9.66 27.96 12.64
CA VAL A 32 8.98 26.66 12.66
C VAL A 32 8.48 26.42 14.08
N ARG A 33 7.16 26.36 14.25
CA ARG A 33 6.52 26.20 15.56
C ARG A 33 5.78 24.89 15.65
N HIS A 34 6.01 24.15 16.71
CA HIS A 34 5.19 23.02 17.09
C HIS A 34 3.93 23.53 17.80
N LEU A 35 2.76 23.13 17.30
CA LEU A 35 1.46 23.57 17.83
C LEU A 35 0.90 22.64 18.89
N GLY A 36 1.47 21.43 19.03
CA GLY A 36 1.02 20.42 19.94
C GLY A 36 0.54 19.16 19.24
N THR A 37 -0.03 18.26 20.05
CA THR A 37 -0.61 16.98 19.61
C THR A 37 -2.13 17.05 19.73
N PHE A 38 -2.83 16.65 18.69
CA PHE A 38 -4.28 16.70 18.56
C PHE A 38 -4.84 15.28 18.40
N PRO A 39 -6.07 15.00 18.83
CA PRO A 39 -6.73 13.74 18.52
C PRO A 39 -6.86 13.55 16.99
N ASN A 40 -6.54 12.36 16.50
CA ASN A 40 -6.71 12.01 15.09
C ASN A 40 -8.20 11.71 14.80
N ARG A 41 -9.01 12.77 14.78
CA ARG A 41 -10.44 12.73 14.48
C ARG A 41 -10.76 13.80 13.43
N ALA A 42 -11.59 13.45 12.47
CA ALA A 42 -11.93 14.31 11.34
C ALA A 42 -12.37 15.72 11.77
N GLU A 43 -13.21 15.83 12.79
CA GLU A 43 -13.69 17.11 13.33
C GLU A 43 -12.55 17.98 13.93
N GLN A 44 -11.61 17.35 14.63
CA GLN A 44 -10.48 18.06 15.24
C GLN A 44 -9.51 18.59 14.18
N ILE A 45 -9.27 17.80 13.15
CA ILE A 45 -8.44 18.20 12.00
C ILE A 45 -9.12 19.33 11.23
N ALA A 46 -10.43 19.28 10.99
CA ALA A 46 -11.16 20.37 10.33
C ALA A 46 -11.10 21.67 11.13
N LYS A 47 -11.36 21.62 12.44
CA LYS A 47 -11.24 22.80 13.34
C LYS A 47 -9.82 23.36 13.37
N LEU A 48 -8.79 22.51 13.34
CA LEU A 48 -7.41 22.92 13.26
C LEU A 48 -7.12 23.67 11.95
N ALA A 49 -7.53 23.08 10.82
CA ALA A 49 -7.35 23.67 9.49
C ALA A 49 -8.07 25.03 9.40
N GLU A 50 -9.33 25.12 9.82
CA GLU A 50 -10.08 26.37 9.86
C GLU A 50 -9.37 27.46 10.70
N ARG A 51 -8.89 27.08 11.90
CA ARG A 51 -8.15 28.00 12.77
C ARG A 51 -6.87 28.50 12.12
N LEU A 52 -6.14 27.67 11.42
CA LEU A 52 -4.89 28.04 10.74
C LEU A 52 -5.14 28.88 9.47
N ALA A 53 -6.27 28.68 8.80
CA ALA A 53 -6.65 29.43 7.60
C ALA A 53 -7.20 30.84 7.88
N LYS A 54 -7.44 31.19 9.16
CA LYS A 54 -7.92 32.54 9.52
C LYS A 54 -7.05 33.63 8.93
N GLY A 55 -7.69 34.67 8.43
CA GLY A 55 -7.01 35.77 7.72
C GLY A 55 -6.68 35.46 6.25
N GLY A 56 -7.36 34.51 5.63
CA GLY A 56 -7.22 34.17 4.22
C GLY A 56 -5.91 33.45 3.88
N ARG A 57 -5.26 32.84 4.86
CA ARG A 57 -4.00 32.12 4.67
C ARG A 57 -4.23 30.80 3.92
N ARG A 58 -3.37 30.52 2.94
CA ARG A 58 -3.33 29.21 2.28
C ARG A 58 -2.61 28.20 3.16
N LEU A 59 -3.15 27.00 3.25
CA LEU A 59 -2.51 25.90 3.98
C LEU A 59 -2.02 24.84 2.99
N SER A 60 -0.78 24.41 3.20
CA SER A 60 -0.19 23.29 2.48
C SER A 60 0.31 22.27 3.50
N PHE A 61 -0.33 21.12 3.51
CA PHE A 61 -0.06 20.04 4.46
C PHE A 61 0.89 19.02 3.88
N CYS A 62 1.67 18.37 4.75
CA CYS A 62 2.40 17.17 4.40
C CYS A 62 2.41 16.18 5.56
N TYR A 63 2.43 14.89 5.25
CA TYR A 63 2.66 13.84 6.23
C TYR A 63 3.32 12.62 5.59
N GLU A 64 3.91 11.76 6.44
CA GLU A 64 4.59 10.55 6.03
C GLU A 64 3.57 9.43 5.75
N ALA A 65 3.76 8.71 4.62
CA ALA A 65 2.98 7.53 4.29
C ALA A 65 3.18 6.44 5.36
N GLY A 66 2.09 5.97 5.92
CA GLY A 66 2.12 5.02 7.02
C GLY A 66 0.82 4.22 7.15
N PRO A 67 0.66 3.44 8.23
CA PRO A 67 -0.49 2.56 8.44
C PRO A 67 -1.82 3.31 8.59
N CYS A 68 -1.80 4.63 8.79
CA CYS A 68 -3.01 5.46 8.85
C CYS A 68 -3.63 5.74 7.47
N GLY A 69 -2.97 5.34 6.39
CA GLY A 69 -3.48 5.43 5.03
C GLY A 69 -3.67 6.85 4.52
N TYR A 70 -4.60 7.02 3.58
CA TYR A 70 -4.82 8.28 2.86
C TYR A 70 -6.10 9.02 3.26
N GLY A 71 -6.79 8.58 4.32
CA GLY A 71 -8.02 9.24 4.79
C GLY A 71 -7.83 10.71 5.13
N LEU A 72 -6.75 11.04 5.83
CA LEU A 72 -6.38 12.42 6.18
C LEU A 72 -6.09 13.27 4.94
N TYR A 73 -5.38 12.73 3.95
CA TYR A 73 -5.14 13.41 2.67
C TYR A 73 -6.46 13.78 1.98
N ARG A 74 -7.38 12.81 1.86
CA ARG A 74 -8.69 13.04 1.21
C ARG A 74 -9.51 14.05 1.97
N GLN A 75 -9.50 14.01 3.31
CA GLN A 75 -10.17 14.99 4.14
C GLN A 75 -9.64 16.41 3.90
N LEU A 76 -8.33 16.61 3.95
CA LEU A 76 -7.70 17.92 3.76
C LEU A 76 -7.94 18.46 2.34
N LYS A 77 -7.85 17.61 1.32
CA LYS A 77 -8.18 17.98 -0.06
C LYS A 77 -9.66 18.34 -0.21
N GLY A 78 -10.56 17.60 0.44
CA GLY A 78 -12.00 17.89 0.48
C GLY A 78 -12.34 19.23 1.17
N LEU A 79 -11.53 19.66 2.13
CA LEU A 79 -11.62 20.97 2.78
C LEU A 79 -11.00 22.11 1.93
N GLY A 80 -10.50 21.81 0.73
CA GLY A 80 -9.91 22.81 -0.19
C GLY A 80 -8.45 23.15 0.10
N HIS A 81 -7.77 22.37 0.92
CA HIS A 81 -6.36 22.60 1.23
C HIS A 81 -5.43 21.74 0.39
N ASP A 82 -4.21 22.23 0.15
CA ASP A 82 -3.16 21.42 -0.45
C ASP A 82 -2.61 20.43 0.56
N CYS A 83 -2.39 19.19 0.10
CA CYS A 83 -1.78 18.16 0.92
C CYS A 83 -0.92 17.24 0.05
N ILE A 84 0.26 16.91 0.54
CA ILE A 84 1.13 15.87 -0.05
C ILE A 84 1.38 14.78 0.97
N VAL A 85 1.53 13.56 0.47
CA VAL A 85 2.00 12.40 1.24
C VAL A 85 3.41 12.08 0.77
N VAL A 86 4.32 11.80 1.67
CA VAL A 86 5.73 11.54 1.35
C VAL A 86 6.14 10.14 1.81
N ALA A 87 6.98 9.45 1.04
CA ALA A 87 7.50 8.16 1.47
C ALA A 87 8.61 8.36 2.52
N PRO A 88 8.63 7.56 3.60
CA PRO A 88 9.67 7.62 4.64
C PRO A 88 11.09 7.58 4.09
N SER A 89 11.33 6.74 3.08
CA SER A 89 12.62 6.56 2.42
C SER A 89 13.07 7.75 1.57
N LEU A 90 12.16 8.65 1.21
CA LEU A 90 12.43 9.84 0.39
C LEU A 90 12.55 11.13 1.23
N ILE A 91 12.41 11.04 2.55
CA ILE A 91 12.57 12.21 3.43
C ILE A 91 14.07 12.42 3.69
N PRO A 92 14.61 13.61 3.34
CA PRO A 92 16.01 13.92 3.61
C PRO A 92 16.31 13.86 5.11
N MET A 93 17.26 13.01 5.51
CA MET A 93 17.70 12.89 6.90
C MET A 93 19.10 13.48 7.06
N LYS A 94 19.32 14.25 8.12
CA LYS A 94 20.66 14.73 8.48
C LYS A 94 21.42 13.64 9.22
N ALA A 95 22.70 13.46 8.87
CA ALA A 95 23.59 12.58 9.62
C ALA A 95 23.67 13.08 11.08
N GLY A 96 23.37 12.22 12.06
CA GLY A 96 23.40 12.56 13.48
C GLY A 96 22.04 12.78 14.16
N ASP A 97 20.94 12.91 13.43
CA ASP A 97 19.59 13.05 14.00
C ASP A 97 19.06 11.67 14.47
N ARG A 98 19.59 11.18 15.61
CA ARG A 98 19.23 9.85 16.16
C ARG A 98 18.02 9.85 17.09
N VAL A 99 17.60 11.00 17.60
CA VAL A 99 16.51 11.07 18.57
C VAL A 99 15.22 11.43 17.84
N LYS A 100 14.40 10.44 17.55
CA LYS A 100 13.05 10.60 17.00
C LYS A 100 12.08 10.99 18.10
N THR A 101 11.31 12.04 17.86
CA THR A 101 10.13 12.41 18.65
C THR A 101 9.10 13.01 17.72
N ASP A 102 7.82 12.75 17.96
CA ASP A 102 6.68 13.24 17.16
C ASP A 102 6.75 14.75 16.90
N ARG A 103 7.20 15.52 17.91
CA ARG A 103 7.42 16.97 17.80
C ARG A 103 8.49 17.33 16.76
N ARG A 104 9.60 16.61 16.77
CA ARG A 104 10.73 16.87 15.83
C ARG A 104 10.36 16.44 14.43
N ASP A 105 9.68 15.30 14.31
CA ASP A 105 9.27 14.76 13.02
C ASP A 105 8.25 15.66 12.33
N ALA A 106 7.23 16.16 13.04
CA ALA A 106 6.30 17.16 12.51
C ALA A 106 7.00 18.47 12.12
N ALA A 107 7.92 18.97 12.95
CA ALA A 107 8.67 20.21 12.66
C ALA A 107 9.61 20.05 11.47
N MET A 108 10.27 18.90 11.33
CA MET A 108 11.12 18.58 10.20
C MET A 108 10.29 18.54 8.90
N LEU A 109 9.15 17.84 8.90
CA LEU A 109 8.25 17.79 7.76
C LEU A 109 7.78 19.19 7.33
N ALA A 110 7.33 20.05 8.27
CA ALA A 110 6.93 21.41 7.95
C ALA A 110 8.06 22.22 7.32
N LYS A 111 9.28 22.08 7.83
CA LYS A 111 10.48 22.76 7.33
C LYS A 111 10.86 22.31 5.93
N LEU A 112 10.94 20.99 5.70
CA LEU A 112 11.29 20.41 4.40
C LEU A 112 10.22 20.71 3.36
N HIS A 113 8.93 20.68 3.76
CA HIS A 113 7.82 21.04 2.89
C HIS A 113 7.91 22.49 2.41
N ARG A 114 8.17 23.42 3.31
CA ARG A 114 8.42 24.82 2.96
C ARG A 114 9.61 25.00 2.02
N ALA A 115 10.66 24.23 2.23
CA ALA A 115 11.87 24.30 1.39
C ALA A 115 11.69 23.66 0.00
N GLY A 116 10.57 22.93 -0.24
CA GLY A 116 10.35 22.21 -1.48
C GLY A 116 11.22 20.96 -1.62
N GLU A 117 11.77 20.44 -0.51
CA GLU A 117 12.68 19.30 -0.48
C GLU A 117 11.93 17.94 -0.35
N LEU A 118 10.61 17.97 -0.22
CA LEU A 118 9.80 16.75 -0.11
C LEU A 118 9.29 16.31 -1.47
N THR A 119 9.50 15.03 -1.78
CA THR A 119 8.94 14.39 -2.96
C THR A 119 7.61 13.74 -2.62
N ALA A 120 6.53 14.22 -3.24
CA ALA A 120 5.20 13.63 -3.08
C ALA A 120 5.14 12.23 -3.70
N VAL A 121 4.49 11.30 -3.00
CA VAL A 121 4.11 10.03 -3.59
C VAL A 121 2.73 10.14 -4.23
N TRP A 122 2.50 9.33 -5.24
CA TRP A 122 1.18 9.20 -5.82
C TRP A 122 0.20 8.63 -4.80
N VAL A 123 -0.93 9.30 -4.62
CA VAL A 123 -2.01 8.85 -3.74
C VAL A 123 -3.09 8.19 -4.58
N PRO A 124 -3.38 6.90 -4.37
CA PRO A 124 -4.42 6.20 -5.10
C PRO A 124 -5.82 6.76 -4.81
N ASP A 125 -6.69 6.69 -5.78
CA ASP A 125 -8.12 6.87 -5.53
C ASP A 125 -8.70 5.72 -4.68
N ALA A 126 -9.95 5.85 -4.24
CA ALA A 126 -10.57 4.87 -3.37
C ALA A 126 -10.72 3.49 -4.04
N SER A 127 -10.99 3.45 -5.35
CA SER A 127 -11.12 2.21 -6.11
C SER A 127 -9.78 1.49 -6.24
N HIS A 128 -8.72 2.24 -6.52
CA HIS A 128 -7.38 1.68 -6.61
C HIS A 128 -6.89 1.17 -5.24
N GLU A 129 -7.15 1.92 -4.16
CA GLU A 129 -6.80 1.49 -2.80
C GLU A 129 -7.53 0.19 -2.43
N ALA A 130 -8.83 0.08 -2.75
CA ALA A 130 -9.62 -1.13 -2.53
C ALA A 130 -9.05 -2.35 -3.29
N MET A 131 -8.69 -2.18 -4.58
CA MET A 131 -8.03 -3.25 -5.35
C MET A 131 -6.67 -3.63 -4.77
N ARG A 132 -5.89 -2.66 -4.30
CA ARG A 132 -4.62 -2.91 -3.62
C ARG A 132 -4.81 -3.72 -2.34
N ASP A 133 -5.83 -3.44 -1.55
CA ASP A 133 -6.15 -4.21 -0.35
C ASP A 133 -6.52 -5.65 -0.68
N LEU A 134 -7.33 -5.87 -1.72
CA LEU A 134 -7.70 -7.22 -2.18
C LEU A 134 -6.48 -8.01 -2.65
N VAL A 135 -5.59 -7.40 -3.42
CA VAL A 135 -4.32 -7.99 -3.88
C VAL A 135 -3.43 -8.37 -2.69
N ARG A 136 -3.31 -7.50 -1.70
CA ARG A 136 -2.54 -7.75 -0.48
C ARG A 136 -3.14 -8.84 0.39
N ALA A 137 -4.47 -8.92 0.46
CA ALA A 137 -5.19 -10.01 1.14
C ALA A 137 -4.87 -11.37 0.47
N ARG A 138 -4.88 -11.42 -0.86
CA ARG A 138 -4.48 -12.62 -1.62
C ARG A 138 -3.01 -12.99 -1.38
N ALA A 139 -2.11 -12.02 -1.40
CA ALA A 139 -0.68 -12.25 -1.12
C ALA A 139 -0.46 -12.81 0.30
N THR A 140 -1.23 -12.32 1.27
CA THR A 140 -1.22 -12.84 2.64
C THR A 140 -1.75 -14.27 2.70
N ALA A 141 -2.85 -14.58 2.00
CA ALA A 141 -3.38 -15.93 1.91
C ALA A 141 -2.37 -16.91 1.27
N ALA A 142 -1.65 -16.49 0.23
CA ALA A 142 -0.60 -17.29 -0.40
C ALA A 142 0.57 -17.59 0.56
N ARG A 143 0.95 -16.63 1.39
CA ARG A 143 1.97 -16.86 2.45
C ARG A 143 1.49 -17.84 3.51
N VAL A 144 0.22 -17.76 3.92
CA VAL A 144 -0.39 -18.72 4.86
C VAL A 144 -0.39 -20.13 4.28
N LEU A 145 -0.76 -20.27 2.99
CA LEU A 145 -0.69 -21.55 2.28
C LEU A 145 0.74 -22.10 2.27
N GLY A 146 1.74 -21.26 1.97
CA GLY A 146 3.15 -21.67 2.01
C GLY A 146 3.55 -22.22 3.38
N LYS A 147 3.17 -21.54 4.46
CA LYS A 147 3.44 -22.00 5.84
C LYS A 147 2.71 -23.32 6.17
N ALA A 148 1.43 -23.46 5.81
CA ALA A 148 0.69 -24.69 6.03
C ALA A 148 1.34 -25.89 5.31
N ARG A 149 1.78 -25.69 4.08
CA ARG A 149 2.53 -26.70 3.31
C ARG A 149 3.86 -27.07 3.99
N GLN A 150 4.60 -26.12 4.48
CA GLN A 150 5.84 -26.35 5.21
C GLN A 150 5.61 -27.14 6.51
N HIS A 151 4.55 -26.83 7.28
CA HIS A 151 4.22 -27.56 8.50
C HIS A 151 3.89 -29.01 8.20
N LEU A 152 3.05 -29.29 7.20
CA LEU A 152 2.73 -30.67 6.79
C LEU A 152 3.98 -31.41 6.32
N GLN A 153 4.80 -30.80 5.46
CA GLN A 153 6.04 -31.43 4.99
C GLN A 153 7.02 -31.70 6.13
N GLY A 154 7.22 -30.75 7.04
CA GLY A 154 8.08 -30.93 8.21
C GLY A 154 7.58 -32.04 9.15
N PHE A 155 6.28 -32.15 9.35
CA PHE A 155 5.67 -33.25 10.11
C PHE A 155 5.93 -34.61 9.46
N LEU A 156 5.65 -34.73 8.17
CA LEU A 156 5.87 -35.98 7.42
C LEU A 156 7.34 -36.38 7.40
N LEU A 157 8.25 -35.43 7.15
CA LEU A 157 9.69 -35.67 7.13
C LEU A 157 10.18 -36.20 8.48
N ARG A 158 9.78 -35.58 9.58
CA ARG A 158 10.17 -35.97 10.95
C ARG A 158 9.76 -37.42 11.27
N HIS A 159 8.71 -37.92 10.63
CA HIS A 159 8.21 -39.29 10.81
C HIS A 159 8.62 -40.22 9.66
N GLY A 160 9.61 -39.87 8.86
CA GLY A 160 10.13 -40.70 7.76
C GLY A 160 9.12 -40.95 6.63
N ARG A 161 8.06 -40.17 6.53
CA ARG A 161 7.02 -40.31 5.48
C ARG A 161 7.41 -39.41 4.30
N LEU A 162 8.09 -40.00 3.32
CA LEU A 162 8.60 -39.28 2.14
C LEU A 162 7.81 -39.67 0.89
N TYR A 163 7.39 -38.64 0.15
CA TYR A 163 6.77 -38.82 -1.16
C TYR A 163 7.86 -39.06 -2.22
N ALA A 164 7.84 -40.20 -2.89
CA ALA A 164 8.85 -40.56 -3.89
C ALA A 164 8.68 -39.86 -5.24
N GLY A 165 7.59 -39.12 -5.45
CA GLY A 165 7.34 -38.39 -6.71
C GLY A 165 8.14 -37.11 -6.82
N LYS A 166 8.40 -36.67 -8.07
CA LYS A 166 9.24 -35.48 -8.37
C LYS A 166 8.64 -34.14 -7.94
N LYS A 167 7.30 -34.01 -7.91
CA LYS A 167 6.62 -32.74 -7.67
C LYS A 167 5.51 -32.89 -6.62
N GLY A 168 5.61 -32.12 -5.54
CA GLY A 168 4.57 -32.02 -4.52
C GLY A 168 3.31 -31.27 -5.00
N TRP A 169 2.23 -31.40 -4.26
CA TRP A 169 0.93 -30.69 -4.43
C TRP A 169 0.18 -31.03 -5.72
N THR A 170 0.61 -32.08 -6.44
CA THR A 170 -0.11 -32.67 -7.57
C THR A 170 -1.22 -33.58 -7.07
N GLN A 171 -2.12 -34.02 -7.96
CA GLN A 171 -3.14 -35.02 -7.62
C GLN A 171 -2.52 -36.34 -7.13
N ALA A 172 -1.38 -36.77 -7.72
CA ALA A 172 -0.63 -37.92 -7.28
C ALA A 172 -0.13 -37.80 -5.84
N HIS A 173 0.43 -36.63 -5.49
CA HIS A 173 0.84 -36.29 -4.11
C HIS A 173 -0.36 -36.31 -3.15
N ARG A 174 -1.49 -35.73 -3.54
CA ARG A 174 -2.72 -35.73 -2.72
C ARG A 174 -3.25 -37.16 -2.48
N ARG A 175 -3.24 -38.00 -3.52
CA ARG A 175 -3.60 -39.42 -3.38
C ARG A 175 -2.66 -40.13 -2.41
N TRP A 176 -1.36 -39.90 -2.51
CA TRP A 176 -0.40 -40.45 -1.56
C TRP A 176 -0.65 -39.93 -0.14
N LEU A 177 -0.89 -38.66 0.08
CA LEU A 177 -1.24 -38.11 1.41
C LEU A 177 -2.45 -38.82 2.01
N ALA A 178 -3.46 -39.14 1.20
CA ALA A 178 -4.64 -39.90 1.62
C ALA A 178 -4.35 -41.35 2.04
N THR A 179 -3.22 -41.93 1.63
CA THR A 179 -2.79 -43.27 2.05
C THR A 179 -1.92 -43.29 3.30
N VAL A 180 -1.36 -42.16 3.69
CA VAL A 180 -0.50 -42.07 4.87
C VAL A 180 -1.29 -42.33 6.13
N ARG A 181 -0.77 -43.25 6.98
CA ARG A 181 -1.36 -43.61 8.27
C ARG A 181 -0.29 -43.58 9.35
N PHE A 182 -0.72 -43.23 10.54
CA PHE A 182 0.07 -43.32 11.76
C PHE A 182 -0.62 -44.24 12.76
N ASP A 183 0.16 -45.04 13.46
CA ASP A 183 -0.36 -45.99 14.45
C ASP A 183 -0.86 -45.23 15.72
N HIS A 184 -0.18 -44.16 16.08
CA HIS A 184 -0.58 -43.35 17.22
C HIS A 184 -1.72 -42.36 16.85
N PRO A 185 -2.88 -42.42 17.55
CA PRO A 185 -4.04 -41.59 17.20
C PRO A 185 -3.75 -40.10 17.16
N ALA A 186 -2.92 -39.56 18.09
CA ALA A 186 -2.56 -38.16 18.10
C ALA A 186 -1.80 -37.73 16.83
N GLN A 187 -0.91 -38.57 16.29
CA GLN A 187 -0.21 -38.30 15.03
C GLN A 187 -1.17 -38.28 13.85
N GLN A 188 -2.14 -39.22 13.84
CA GLN A 188 -3.16 -39.26 12.81
C GLN A 188 -4.06 -38.01 12.84
N ILE A 189 -4.42 -37.51 14.03
CA ILE A 189 -5.17 -36.26 14.20
C ILE A 189 -4.36 -35.10 13.64
N VAL A 190 -3.08 -34.98 13.99
CA VAL A 190 -2.19 -33.91 13.50
C VAL A 190 -2.03 -33.95 11.98
N LEU A 191 -1.89 -35.15 11.39
CA LEU A 191 -1.86 -35.30 9.93
C LEU A 191 -3.13 -34.71 9.28
N GLN A 192 -4.31 -35.08 9.78
CA GLN A 192 -5.58 -34.59 9.25
C GLN A 192 -5.72 -33.08 9.41
N ASP A 193 -5.35 -32.54 10.57
CA ASP A 193 -5.39 -31.10 10.83
C ASP A 193 -4.51 -30.33 9.83
N TYR A 194 -3.27 -30.77 9.61
CA TYR A 194 -2.38 -30.14 8.63
C TYR A 194 -2.88 -30.27 7.18
N ILE A 195 -3.50 -31.39 6.80
CA ILE A 195 -4.12 -31.53 5.48
C ILE A 195 -5.28 -30.55 5.33
N HIS A 196 -6.14 -30.43 6.34
CA HIS A 196 -7.25 -29.47 6.35
C HIS A 196 -6.76 -28.02 6.28
N ALA A 197 -5.70 -27.68 7.03
CA ALA A 197 -5.09 -26.37 6.99
C ALA A 197 -4.58 -26.00 5.58
N VAL A 198 -3.93 -26.94 4.89
CA VAL A 198 -3.50 -26.74 3.50
C VAL A 198 -4.69 -26.56 2.58
N THR A 199 -5.69 -27.44 2.65
CA THR A 199 -6.88 -27.40 1.78
C THR A 199 -7.67 -26.11 1.97
N GLY A 200 -7.88 -25.68 3.22
CA GLY A 200 -8.57 -24.44 3.52
C GLY A 200 -7.80 -23.22 3.04
N ALA A 201 -6.46 -23.20 3.18
CA ALA A 201 -5.64 -22.13 2.67
C ALA A 201 -5.62 -22.07 1.13
N GLU A 202 -5.62 -23.21 0.44
CA GLU A 202 -5.74 -23.28 -1.03
C GLU A 202 -7.06 -22.70 -1.50
N ALA A 203 -8.18 -23.12 -0.92
CA ALA A 203 -9.51 -22.62 -1.25
C ALA A 203 -9.60 -21.09 -1.06
N ARG A 204 -8.98 -20.55 0.00
CA ARG A 204 -8.94 -19.11 0.24
C ARG A 204 -8.15 -18.35 -0.84
N VAL A 205 -6.98 -18.85 -1.25
CA VAL A 205 -6.19 -18.24 -2.33
C VAL A 205 -6.97 -18.25 -3.64
N GLU A 206 -7.62 -19.37 -3.95
CA GLU A 206 -8.43 -19.51 -5.16
C GLU A 206 -9.64 -18.56 -5.15
N GLN A 207 -10.35 -18.47 -4.03
CA GLN A 207 -11.46 -17.54 -3.86
C GLN A 207 -11.05 -16.11 -4.11
N LEU A 208 -9.97 -15.63 -3.46
CA LEU A 208 -9.48 -14.26 -3.64
C LEU A 208 -8.97 -14.02 -5.07
N THR A 209 -8.41 -15.04 -5.72
CA THR A 209 -8.02 -14.95 -7.13
C THR A 209 -9.22 -14.73 -8.03
N ARG A 210 -10.30 -15.53 -7.87
CA ARG A 210 -11.54 -15.32 -8.63
C ARG A 210 -12.16 -13.95 -8.40
N GLN A 211 -12.18 -13.48 -7.16
CA GLN A 211 -12.71 -12.13 -6.85
C GLN A 211 -11.91 -11.01 -7.53
N ILE A 212 -10.59 -11.15 -7.63
CA ILE A 212 -9.76 -10.22 -8.42
C ILE A 212 -10.15 -10.26 -9.90
N GLU A 213 -10.31 -11.46 -10.48
CA GLU A 213 -10.71 -11.65 -11.88
C GLU A 213 -12.08 -11.03 -12.18
N GLU A 214 -13.04 -11.20 -11.27
CA GLU A 214 -14.40 -10.67 -11.39
C GLU A 214 -14.45 -9.13 -11.31
N LEU A 215 -13.61 -8.51 -10.47
CA LEU A 215 -13.59 -7.07 -10.27
C LEU A 215 -12.70 -6.34 -11.29
N LEU A 216 -11.74 -7.04 -11.90
CA LEU A 216 -10.77 -6.44 -12.82
C LEU A 216 -11.41 -5.65 -13.97
N PRO A 217 -12.47 -6.12 -14.68
CA PRO A 217 -13.04 -5.38 -15.79
C PRO A 217 -13.62 -4.01 -15.44
N GLN A 218 -13.97 -3.80 -14.16
CA GLN A 218 -14.53 -2.55 -13.65
C GLN A 218 -13.46 -1.60 -13.08
N TRP A 219 -12.22 -2.06 -12.99
CA TRP A 219 -11.13 -1.27 -12.45
C TRP A 219 -10.49 -0.40 -13.52
N SER A 220 -10.25 0.87 -13.20
CA SER A 220 -9.64 1.85 -14.14
C SER A 220 -8.28 1.42 -14.69
N MET A 221 -7.57 0.53 -13.99
CA MET A 221 -6.28 -0.02 -14.42
C MET A 221 -6.39 -1.29 -15.27
N ALA A 222 -7.59 -1.76 -15.63
CA ALA A 222 -7.76 -2.95 -16.47
C ALA A 222 -6.96 -2.88 -17.78
N PRO A 223 -6.92 -1.77 -18.54
CA PRO A 223 -6.09 -1.66 -19.74
C PRO A 223 -4.59 -1.79 -19.46
N VAL A 224 -4.13 -1.32 -18.30
CA VAL A 224 -2.74 -1.46 -17.88
C VAL A 224 -2.40 -2.90 -17.58
N VAL A 225 -3.30 -3.62 -16.89
CA VAL A 225 -3.15 -5.05 -16.60
C VAL A 225 -3.11 -5.85 -17.89
N GLU A 226 -3.95 -5.56 -18.86
CA GLU A 226 -3.95 -6.20 -20.19
C GLU A 226 -2.62 -5.96 -20.92
N ALA A 227 -2.14 -4.73 -20.94
CA ALA A 227 -0.85 -4.38 -21.55
C ALA A 227 0.33 -5.12 -20.87
N LEU A 228 0.31 -5.24 -19.54
CA LEU A 228 1.32 -5.99 -18.80
C LEU A 228 1.27 -7.49 -19.10
N GLN A 229 0.08 -8.06 -19.29
CA GLN A 229 -0.09 -9.47 -19.67
C GLN A 229 0.42 -9.79 -21.09
N ALA A 230 0.51 -8.81 -21.98
CA ALA A 230 1.14 -8.98 -23.30
C ALA A 230 2.64 -9.26 -23.19
N MET A 231 3.26 -8.98 -22.04
CA MET A 231 4.67 -9.26 -21.80
C MET A 231 4.88 -10.74 -21.51
N ARG A 232 5.88 -11.36 -22.14
CA ARG A 232 6.20 -12.77 -21.92
C ARG A 232 6.49 -13.09 -20.46
N GLY A 233 5.75 -14.06 -19.89
CA GLY A 233 5.94 -14.51 -18.51
C GLY A 233 5.15 -13.74 -17.46
N VAL A 234 4.41 -12.71 -17.83
CA VAL A 234 3.55 -11.95 -16.93
C VAL A 234 2.13 -12.54 -16.97
N GLY A 235 1.80 -13.34 -15.96
CA GLY A 235 0.43 -13.83 -15.77
C GLY A 235 -0.47 -12.79 -15.10
N LEU A 236 -1.79 -13.02 -15.16
CA LEU A 236 -2.81 -12.09 -14.65
C LEU A 236 -2.50 -11.55 -13.24
N ILE A 237 -2.23 -12.43 -12.29
CA ILE A 237 -2.00 -12.03 -10.90
C ILE A 237 -0.75 -11.16 -10.76
N VAL A 238 0.31 -11.45 -11.52
CA VAL A 238 1.53 -10.62 -11.51
C VAL A 238 1.22 -9.24 -12.08
N ALA A 239 0.50 -9.17 -13.20
CA ALA A 239 0.08 -7.91 -13.83
C ALA A 239 -0.78 -7.05 -12.88
N VAL A 240 -1.77 -7.68 -12.21
CA VAL A 240 -2.65 -6.99 -11.24
C VAL A 240 -1.85 -6.49 -10.03
N ILE A 241 -0.92 -7.29 -9.50
CA ILE A 241 -0.03 -6.87 -8.41
C ILE A 241 0.80 -5.65 -8.84
N MET A 242 1.41 -5.71 -10.00
CA MET A 242 2.20 -4.58 -10.53
C MET A 242 1.34 -3.32 -10.68
N ALA A 243 0.17 -3.43 -11.30
CA ALA A 243 -0.74 -2.31 -11.46
C ALA A 243 -1.21 -1.74 -10.11
N ALA A 244 -1.52 -2.59 -9.12
CA ALA A 244 -1.99 -2.16 -7.81
C ALA A 244 -0.91 -1.51 -6.95
N GLU A 245 0.32 -2.01 -6.97
CA GLU A 245 1.39 -1.51 -6.10
C GLU A 245 2.12 -0.30 -6.69
N VAL A 246 2.37 -0.28 -8.00
CA VAL A 246 3.04 0.84 -8.68
C VAL A 246 2.06 1.99 -8.93
N GLY A 247 0.90 1.73 -9.51
CA GLY A 247 -0.22 2.65 -9.66
C GLY A 247 -0.03 3.74 -10.69
N ASP A 248 1.01 4.54 -10.56
CA ASP A 248 1.32 5.66 -11.45
C ASP A 248 2.15 5.19 -12.65
N PHE A 249 1.50 4.47 -13.56
CA PHE A 249 2.13 4.14 -14.83
C PHE A 249 1.95 5.31 -15.81
N PRO A 250 3.02 5.85 -16.39
CA PRO A 250 2.94 6.89 -17.40
C PRO A 250 2.50 6.32 -18.77
N PHE A 251 1.47 5.48 -18.77
CA PHE A 251 0.83 5.07 -20.02
C PHE A 251 -0.01 6.24 -20.53
N ARG A 252 0.56 7.03 -21.42
CA ARG A 252 -0.25 7.88 -22.31
C ARG A 252 -1.15 6.94 -23.10
N GLN A 253 -2.46 7.00 -22.89
CA GLN A 253 -3.38 6.50 -23.90
C GLN A 253 -3.01 7.19 -25.21
N PRO A 254 -2.80 6.45 -26.31
CA PRO A 254 -2.58 7.08 -27.60
C PRO A 254 -3.79 8.00 -27.85
N SER A 255 -3.52 9.28 -27.98
CA SER A 255 -4.55 10.24 -28.35
C SER A 255 -5.18 9.79 -29.67
N PRO A 256 -6.49 9.93 -29.89
CA PRO A 256 -7.10 9.68 -31.21
C PRO A 256 -6.41 10.43 -32.35
N ALA A 257 -5.67 11.51 -32.05
CA ALA A 257 -4.86 12.27 -33.00
C ALA A 257 -3.58 11.54 -33.45
N ASP A 258 -3.04 10.61 -32.66
CA ASP A 258 -1.79 9.90 -33.01
C ASP A 258 -2.01 8.79 -34.06
N GLY A 259 -3.29 8.40 -34.30
CA GLY A 259 -3.69 7.43 -35.33
C GLY A 259 -3.74 7.99 -36.74
N LEU A 260 -3.82 9.31 -36.91
CA LEU A 260 -4.01 9.95 -38.21
C LEU A 260 -2.72 10.31 -38.92
N SER A 261 -1.56 10.26 -38.30
CA SER A 261 -0.27 10.64 -38.88
C SER A 261 0.49 9.48 -39.57
N ARG A 262 0.04 8.23 -39.45
CA ARG A 262 0.71 7.06 -40.07
C ARG A 262 0.15 6.61 -41.42
N SER A 263 -0.84 7.31 -41.98
CA SER A 263 -1.52 6.89 -43.21
C SER A 263 -1.12 7.73 -44.46
N ARG A 264 -0.03 8.49 -44.42
CA ARG A 264 0.48 9.17 -45.63
C ARG A 264 2.00 9.02 -45.72
N ALA A 265 2.44 7.87 -46.22
CA ALA A 265 3.70 7.70 -46.94
C ALA A 265 3.64 6.35 -47.69
N VAL A 266 3.10 6.39 -48.88
CA VAL A 266 3.42 5.48 -50.00
C VAL A 266 3.77 6.37 -51.16
#